data_7993875f4de416a6ca7273b328a33d66
#
_entry.id   7993875f4de416a6ca7273b328a33d66
#
_cell.length_a   1.000
_cell.length_b   1.000
_cell.length_c   1.000
_cell.angle_alpha   90.00
_cell.angle_beta   90.00
_cell.angle_gamma   90.00
#
_symmetry.space_group_name_H-M   'P 1'
#
loop_
_entity.id
_entity.type
_entity.pdbx_description
1 polymer ?
#
loop_
_entity_poly.entity_id
_entity_poly.type
_entity_poly.pdbx_seq_one_letter_code
_entity_poly.pdbx_strand_id
1 'polypeptide(L)'
;MKIGILTSGGDCPGINATIRGVCKTAINHYGMEVYGIHSGFRGLLDNDVEPLTEKSLSGLLNLGGTILGTSREKPFKKRLSAASEDKPALMLKNIHDLGLDCIVCIGGNGTQKTAAKLAQAGVNVVSVPKTIDNDVWGTDVSFGFDSAVTIATDAIDRLHSTASSHQRVMVIEVMGHKAGWIALYSGMAGGGDVILIPELSYDIHNIGNTIIEPVSYTHLRAHETKANLVC
;
A
#
# COMPACT_ATOMS: atom_id res chain seq x y z
N MET A 1 -21.50 14.95 13.21
CA MET A 1 -20.73 14.74 11.96
C MET A 1 -20.58 13.25 11.75
N LYS A 2 -20.92 12.79 10.55
CA LYS A 2 -20.80 11.37 10.14
C LYS A 2 -19.67 11.21 9.16
N ILE A 3 -18.75 10.29 9.41
CA ILE A 3 -17.64 10.02 8.50
C ILE A 3 -17.69 8.57 8.02
N GLY A 4 -17.46 8.39 6.72
CA GLY A 4 -17.23 7.07 6.12
C GLY A 4 -15.74 6.79 6.03
N ILE A 5 -15.32 5.57 6.30
CA ILE A 5 -13.93 5.13 6.11
C ILE A 5 -13.89 3.89 5.24
N LEU A 6 -13.02 3.88 4.25
CA LEU A 6 -12.83 2.75 3.33
C LEU A 6 -11.36 2.44 3.09
N THR A 7 -11.10 1.17 2.74
CA THR A 7 -9.81 0.69 2.28
C THR A 7 -9.92 0.16 0.86
N SER A 8 -9.01 0.56 -0.04
CA SER A 8 -9.08 0.16 -1.45
C SER A 8 -7.70 -0.19 -2.02
N GLY A 9 -7.66 -1.12 -2.95
CA GLY A 9 -6.44 -1.64 -3.56
C GLY A 9 -5.90 -2.88 -2.84
N GLY A 10 -4.60 -3.16 -2.96
CA GLY A 10 -3.94 -4.24 -2.20
C GLY A 10 -3.90 -3.93 -0.70
N ASP A 11 -3.91 -4.96 0.12
CA ASP A 11 -3.65 -4.80 1.55
C ASP A 11 -2.15 -4.64 1.84
N CYS A 12 -1.85 -4.11 3.02
CA CYS A 12 -0.48 -4.00 3.52
C CYS A 12 -0.49 -3.92 5.04
N PRO A 13 0.64 -4.10 5.71
CA PRO A 13 0.76 -3.86 7.14
C PRO A 13 0.36 -2.43 7.52
N GLY A 14 -0.27 -2.26 8.68
CA GLY A 14 -0.65 -0.95 9.22
C GLY A 14 -2.04 -0.44 8.85
N ILE A 15 -2.78 -1.08 7.92
CA ILE A 15 -4.12 -0.62 7.53
C ILE A 15 -5.07 -0.62 8.74
N ASN A 16 -5.16 -1.70 9.48
CA ASN A 16 -6.03 -1.80 10.64
C ASN A 16 -5.63 -0.82 11.75
N ALA A 17 -4.34 -0.57 11.95
CA ALA A 17 -3.84 0.45 12.86
C ALA A 17 -4.29 1.85 12.43
N THR A 18 -4.25 2.14 11.14
CA THR A 18 -4.73 3.40 10.56
C THR A 18 -6.24 3.57 10.75
N ILE A 19 -7.04 2.53 10.41
CA ILE A 19 -8.50 2.53 10.67
C ILE A 19 -8.76 2.82 12.14
N ARG A 20 -8.10 2.10 13.04
CA ARG A 20 -8.26 2.28 14.48
C ARG A 20 -7.89 3.68 14.94
N GLY A 21 -6.77 4.24 14.47
CA GLY A 21 -6.31 5.58 14.81
C GLY A 21 -7.33 6.65 14.41
N VAL A 22 -7.76 6.62 13.15
CA VAL A 22 -8.78 7.55 12.62
C VAL A 22 -10.09 7.42 13.40
N CYS A 23 -10.62 6.20 13.51
CA CYS A 23 -11.95 5.97 14.11
C CYS A 23 -11.96 6.29 15.61
N LYS A 24 -10.96 5.85 16.37
CA LYS A 24 -10.89 6.16 17.81
C LYS A 24 -10.77 7.65 18.08
N THR A 25 -9.97 8.37 17.30
CA THR A 25 -9.85 9.80 17.42
C THR A 25 -11.16 10.50 17.09
N ALA A 26 -11.80 10.11 15.98
CA ALA A 26 -13.09 10.65 15.56
C ALA A 26 -14.18 10.44 16.63
N ILE A 27 -14.28 9.23 17.16
CA ILE A 27 -15.31 8.88 18.17
C ILE A 27 -15.00 9.57 19.52
N ASN A 28 -13.78 9.38 20.05
CA ASN A 28 -13.50 9.71 21.46
C ASN A 28 -13.15 11.18 21.68
N HIS A 29 -12.52 11.84 20.71
CA HIS A 29 -12.14 13.24 20.85
C HIS A 29 -13.13 14.20 20.20
N TYR A 30 -13.83 13.77 19.16
CA TYR A 30 -14.72 14.66 18.41
C TYR A 30 -16.19 14.26 18.44
N GLY A 31 -16.55 13.14 19.09
CA GLY A 31 -17.93 12.67 19.17
C GLY A 31 -18.57 12.38 17.81
N MET A 32 -17.78 12.01 16.82
CA MET A 32 -18.27 11.72 15.46
C MET A 32 -18.83 10.31 15.37
N GLU A 33 -19.84 10.12 14.52
CA GLU A 33 -20.29 8.81 14.09
C GLU A 33 -19.39 8.32 12.95
N VAL A 34 -18.91 7.10 13.04
CA VAL A 34 -18.01 6.51 12.05
C VAL A 34 -18.65 5.28 11.41
N TYR A 35 -18.65 5.24 10.10
CA TYR A 35 -19.15 4.14 9.29
C TYR A 35 -18.02 3.48 8.50
N GLY A 36 -17.81 2.18 8.69
CA GLY A 36 -16.94 1.36 7.87
C GLY A 36 -17.64 1.01 6.56
N ILE A 37 -16.97 1.25 5.44
CA ILE A 37 -17.48 0.94 4.11
C ILE A 37 -16.73 -0.31 3.63
N HIS A 38 -17.44 -1.43 3.46
CA HIS A 38 -16.87 -2.71 3.09
C HIS A 38 -16.38 -2.73 1.64
N SER A 39 -15.32 -3.50 1.37
CA SER A 39 -14.81 -3.70 0.01
C SER A 39 -14.48 -2.41 -0.77
N GLY A 40 -14.10 -1.35 -0.07
CA GLY A 40 -13.69 -0.08 -0.66
C GLY A 40 -14.79 0.63 -1.44
N PHE A 41 -14.48 1.17 -2.61
CA PHE A 41 -15.47 1.87 -3.44
C PHE A 41 -16.62 0.96 -3.91
N ARG A 42 -16.45 -0.35 -3.88
CA ARG A 42 -17.52 -1.30 -4.16
C ARG A 42 -18.64 -1.18 -3.13
N GLY A 43 -18.30 -1.09 -1.85
CA GLY A 43 -19.28 -0.92 -0.77
C GLY A 43 -20.07 0.37 -0.86
N LEU A 44 -19.47 1.47 -1.37
CA LEU A 44 -20.22 2.70 -1.65
C LEU A 44 -21.26 2.50 -2.77
N LEU A 45 -20.96 1.67 -3.76
CA LEU A 45 -21.89 1.35 -4.84
C LEU A 45 -23.02 0.43 -4.35
N ASP A 46 -22.65 -0.58 -3.58
CA ASP A 46 -23.58 -1.62 -3.12
C ASP A 46 -24.30 -1.20 -1.81
N ASN A 47 -24.00 -0.02 -1.26
CA ASN A 47 -24.49 0.50 0.02
C ASN A 47 -24.18 -0.44 1.21
N ASP A 48 -23.01 -1.09 1.16
CA ASP A 48 -22.52 -2.03 2.16
C ASP A 48 -21.67 -1.31 3.21
N VAL A 49 -22.35 -0.86 4.26
CA VAL A 49 -21.74 -0.04 5.33
C VAL A 49 -22.17 -0.53 6.71
N GLU A 50 -21.30 -0.39 7.69
CA GLU A 50 -21.60 -0.70 9.09
C GLU A 50 -21.13 0.40 10.04
N PRO A 51 -21.84 0.68 11.14
CA PRO A 51 -21.35 1.59 12.15
C PRO A 51 -20.16 0.98 12.89
N LEU A 52 -19.06 1.76 13.00
CA LEU A 52 -17.89 1.36 13.77
C LEU A 52 -17.96 1.91 15.18
N THR A 53 -17.74 1.04 16.15
CA THR A 53 -17.77 1.34 17.58
C THR A 53 -16.41 1.06 18.21
N GLU A 54 -16.19 1.51 19.44
CA GLU A 54 -14.96 1.16 20.18
C GLU A 54 -14.74 -0.34 20.29
N LYS A 55 -15.81 -1.11 20.39
CA LYS A 55 -15.75 -2.58 20.46
C LYS A 55 -15.23 -3.18 19.16
N SER A 56 -15.71 -2.71 18.00
CA SER A 56 -15.25 -3.19 16.69
C SER A 56 -13.80 -2.81 16.40
N LEU A 57 -13.27 -1.80 17.09
CA LEU A 57 -11.89 -1.33 16.95
C LEU A 57 -10.91 -1.98 17.95
N SER A 58 -11.40 -2.84 18.82
CA SER A 58 -10.55 -3.52 19.80
C SER A 58 -9.79 -4.68 19.15
N GLY A 59 -8.52 -4.87 19.53
CA GLY A 59 -7.69 -5.98 19.04
C GLY A 59 -7.17 -5.84 17.61
N LEU A 60 -7.46 -4.75 16.89
CA LEU A 60 -7.09 -4.58 15.48
C LEU A 60 -5.59 -4.48 15.21
N LEU A 61 -4.79 -4.05 16.17
CA LEU A 61 -3.35 -3.82 15.96
C LEU A 61 -2.58 -5.08 15.60
N ASN A 62 -3.06 -6.24 16.04
CA ASN A 62 -2.43 -7.54 15.81
C ASN A 62 -3.03 -8.30 14.60
N LEU A 63 -3.99 -7.68 13.90
CA LEU A 63 -4.63 -8.29 12.74
C LEU A 63 -4.01 -7.75 11.45
N GLY A 64 -3.56 -8.66 10.59
CA GLY A 64 -3.15 -8.34 9.22
C GLY A 64 -4.34 -8.02 8.31
N GLY A 65 -4.04 -7.53 7.10
CA GLY A 65 -5.06 -7.19 6.12
C GLY A 65 -5.89 -5.97 6.53
N THR A 66 -7.17 -6.00 6.21
CA THR A 66 -8.13 -4.95 6.56
C THR A 66 -9.47 -5.53 7.02
N ILE A 67 -9.98 -5.06 8.15
CA ILE A 67 -11.29 -5.49 8.68
C ILE A 67 -12.45 -5.08 7.76
N LEU A 68 -12.27 -4.04 6.95
CA LEU A 68 -13.29 -3.56 6.01
C LEU A 68 -13.25 -4.29 4.66
N GLY A 69 -12.29 -5.20 4.47
CA GLY A 69 -12.05 -5.77 3.16
C GLY A 69 -11.58 -4.73 2.14
N THR A 70 -11.30 -5.16 0.94
CA THR A 70 -10.80 -4.28 -0.12
C THR A 70 -11.26 -4.72 -1.50
N SER A 71 -11.29 -3.81 -2.46
CA SER A 71 -11.52 -4.11 -3.87
C SER A 71 -10.68 -3.22 -4.77
N ARG A 72 -10.59 -3.61 -6.04
CA ARG A 72 -9.96 -2.80 -7.09
C ARG A 72 -11.00 -2.13 -8.00
N GLU A 73 -12.18 -1.84 -7.44
CA GLU A 73 -13.24 -1.15 -8.18
C GLU A 73 -12.78 0.25 -8.61
N LYS A 74 -13.08 0.60 -9.86
CA LYS A 74 -12.74 1.89 -10.49
C LYS A 74 -14.01 2.58 -10.97
N PRO A 75 -14.77 3.25 -10.08
CA PRO A 75 -16.09 3.80 -10.39
C PRO A 75 -16.08 4.78 -11.57
N PHE A 76 -15.00 5.57 -11.71
CA PHE A 76 -14.85 6.58 -12.76
C PHE A 76 -14.24 6.05 -14.07
N LYS A 77 -14.00 4.73 -14.20
CA LYS A 77 -13.52 4.17 -15.45
C LYS A 77 -14.68 4.08 -16.45
N LYS A 78 -14.57 4.81 -17.58
CA LYS A 78 -15.55 4.71 -18.68
C LYS A 78 -15.62 3.26 -19.17
N ARG A 79 -16.83 2.72 -19.25
CA ARG A 79 -17.12 1.44 -19.89
C ARG A 79 -17.61 1.70 -21.32
N LEU A 80 -17.26 0.81 -22.24
CA LEU A 80 -17.59 0.93 -23.66
C LEU A 80 -19.07 0.58 -24.00
N SER A 81 -19.85 0.05 -23.04
CA SER A 81 -21.25 -0.32 -23.29
C SER A 81 -22.22 0.75 -22.78
N ALA A 82 -23.14 1.17 -23.63
CA ALA A 82 -24.16 2.18 -23.36
C ALA A 82 -25.17 1.79 -22.26
N ALA A 83 -25.19 0.53 -21.81
CA ALA A 83 -26.13 -0.01 -20.81
C ALA A 83 -25.51 -0.07 -19.39
N SER A 84 -24.37 0.55 -19.13
CA SER A 84 -23.76 0.48 -17.80
C SER A 84 -24.29 1.62 -16.92
N GLU A 85 -24.76 1.25 -15.73
CA GLU A 85 -25.13 2.15 -14.65
C GLU A 85 -24.07 3.24 -14.41
N ASP A 86 -24.51 4.48 -14.21
CA ASP A 86 -23.62 5.60 -13.87
C ASP A 86 -23.10 5.45 -12.44
N LYS A 87 -22.02 4.66 -12.31
CA LYS A 87 -21.40 4.37 -11.02
C LYS A 87 -21.01 5.62 -10.24
N PRO A 88 -20.42 6.68 -10.81
CA PRO A 88 -20.19 7.93 -10.12
C PRO A 88 -21.47 8.54 -9.53
N ALA A 89 -22.53 8.67 -10.30
CA ALA A 89 -23.80 9.23 -9.82
C ALA A 89 -24.42 8.38 -8.70
N LEU A 90 -24.41 7.06 -8.84
CA LEU A 90 -24.88 6.13 -7.81
C LEU A 90 -24.09 6.29 -6.51
N MET A 91 -22.76 6.36 -6.60
CA MET A 91 -21.91 6.51 -5.44
C MET A 91 -22.15 7.84 -4.70
N LEU A 92 -22.31 8.95 -5.44
CA LEU A 92 -22.64 10.26 -4.87
C LEU A 92 -24.00 10.24 -4.19
N LYS A 93 -24.99 9.61 -4.83
CA LYS A 93 -26.32 9.42 -4.24
C LYS A 93 -26.23 8.65 -2.92
N ASN A 94 -25.53 7.52 -2.89
CA ASN A 94 -25.40 6.71 -1.67
C ASN A 94 -24.68 7.46 -0.54
N ILE A 95 -23.64 8.24 -0.86
CA ILE A 95 -22.97 9.10 0.13
C ILE A 95 -23.95 10.10 0.75
N HIS A 96 -24.76 10.74 -0.09
CA HIS A 96 -25.78 11.70 0.34
C HIS A 96 -26.89 11.01 1.17
N ASP A 97 -27.40 9.88 0.72
CA ASP A 97 -28.50 9.15 1.38
C ASP A 97 -28.07 8.61 2.75
N LEU A 98 -26.80 8.20 2.90
CA LEU A 98 -26.19 7.81 4.18
C LEU A 98 -25.93 9.02 5.11
N GLY A 99 -25.99 10.24 4.57
CA GLY A 99 -25.69 11.47 5.32
C GLY A 99 -24.24 11.56 5.73
N LEU A 100 -23.31 11.06 4.91
CA LEU A 100 -21.88 11.12 5.21
C LEU A 100 -21.32 12.52 4.91
N ASP A 101 -20.80 13.18 5.93
CA ASP A 101 -20.21 14.52 5.82
C ASP A 101 -18.81 14.50 5.22
N CYS A 102 -18.09 13.38 5.36
CA CYS A 102 -16.74 13.21 4.86
C CYS A 102 -16.42 11.72 4.62
N ILE A 103 -15.57 11.45 3.63
CA ILE A 103 -15.05 10.10 3.34
C ILE A 103 -13.55 10.06 3.57
N VAL A 104 -13.09 9.12 4.40
CA VAL A 104 -11.66 8.81 4.57
C VAL A 104 -11.29 7.65 3.65
N CYS A 105 -10.44 7.92 2.67
CA CYS A 105 -9.99 6.94 1.67
C CYS A 105 -8.57 6.46 1.97
N ILE A 106 -8.41 5.20 2.38
CA ILE A 106 -7.10 4.58 2.62
C ILE A 106 -6.71 3.74 1.41
N GLY A 107 -5.63 4.11 0.72
CA GLY A 107 -5.18 3.34 -0.44
C GLY A 107 -4.04 3.95 -1.24
N GLY A 108 -3.60 3.24 -2.27
CA GLY A 108 -2.53 3.64 -3.18
C GLY A 108 -2.98 4.60 -4.29
N ASN A 109 -2.13 4.80 -5.29
CA ASN A 109 -2.35 5.76 -6.40
C ASN A 109 -3.74 5.68 -7.06
N GLY A 110 -4.27 4.47 -7.27
CA GLY A 110 -5.61 4.30 -7.85
C GLY A 110 -6.73 4.85 -6.97
N THR A 111 -6.61 4.65 -5.66
CA THR A 111 -7.53 5.15 -4.64
C THR A 111 -7.45 6.67 -4.56
N GLN A 112 -6.23 7.24 -4.53
CA GLN A 112 -6.02 8.68 -4.49
C GLN A 112 -6.63 9.39 -5.70
N LYS A 113 -6.48 8.82 -6.91
CA LYS A 113 -7.13 9.33 -8.13
C LYS A 113 -8.66 9.29 -8.06
N THR A 114 -9.23 8.27 -7.43
CA THR A 114 -10.68 8.17 -7.23
C THR A 114 -11.16 9.16 -6.19
N ALA A 115 -10.44 9.29 -5.08
CA ALA A 115 -10.68 10.26 -4.01
C ALA A 115 -10.67 11.70 -4.54
N ALA A 116 -9.67 12.06 -5.37
CA ALA A 116 -9.60 13.38 -6.01
C ALA A 116 -10.83 13.67 -6.90
N LYS A 117 -11.34 12.68 -7.62
CA LYS A 117 -12.57 12.83 -8.43
C LYS A 117 -13.83 13.00 -7.58
N LEU A 118 -13.90 12.31 -6.43
CA LEU A 118 -14.98 12.54 -5.46
C LEU A 118 -14.94 13.96 -4.90
N ALA A 119 -13.74 14.45 -4.55
CA ALA A 119 -13.56 15.82 -4.08
C ALA A 119 -13.97 16.84 -5.14
N GLN A 120 -13.62 16.62 -6.42
CA GLN A 120 -14.06 17.46 -7.55
C GLN A 120 -15.59 17.45 -7.74
N ALA A 121 -16.25 16.35 -7.35
CA ALA A 121 -17.70 16.21 -7.38
C ALA A 121 -18.39 16.80 -6.13
N GLY A 122 -17.65 17.49 -5.24
CA GLY A 122 -18.17 18.18 -4.08
C GLY A 122 -18.23 17.36 -2.78
N VAL A 123 -17.68 16.15 -2.75
CA VAL A 123 -17.58 15.33 -1.53
C VAL A 123 -16.36 15.78 -0.72
N ASN A 124 -16.52 15.96 0.58
CA ASN A 124 -15.37 16.15 1.47
C ASN A 124 -14.60 14.82 1.57
N VAL A 125 -13.32 14.83 1.21
CA VAL A 125 -12.49 13.63 1.22
C VAL A 125 -11.18 13.89 1.94
N VAL A 126 -10.82 12.98 2.82
CA VAL A 126 -9.48 12.88 3.40
C VAL A 126 -8.81 11.62 2.86
N SER A 127 -7.64 11.77 2.27
CA SER A 127 -6.89 10.67 1.69
C SER A 127 -5.72 10.27 2.58
N VAL A 128 -5.56 8.95 2.77
CA VAL A 128 -4.43 8.36 3.50
C VAL A 128 -3.61 7.52 2.53
N PRO A 129 -2.32 7.88 2.30
CA PRO A 129 -1.47 7.15 1.37
C PRO A 129 -1.09 5.79 1.94
N LYS A 130 -1.51 4.72 1.30
CA LYS A 130 -1.26 3.34 1.69
C LYS A 130 -0.74 2.56 0.49
N THR A 131 0.52 2.15 0.56
CA THR A 131 1.19 1.22 -0.36
C THR A 131 2.51 0.79 0.25
N ILE A 132 3.00 -0.39 -0.08
CA ILE A 132 4.36 -0.80 0.27
C ILE A 132 5.40 -0.17 -0.66
N ASP A 133 5.01 0.25 -1.87
CA ASP A 133 5.92 0.71 -2.92
C ASP A 133 6.47 2.13 -2.68
N ASN A 134 5.90 2.88 -1.73
CA ASN A 134 6.20 4.29 -1.44
C ASN A 134 6.14 5.21 -2.67
N ASP A 135 5.21 4.93 -3.59
CA ASP A 135 5.09 5.57 -4.90
C ASP A 135 3.94 6.58 -5.01
N VAL A 136 3.28 6.95 -3.91
CA VAL A 136 2.20 7.93 -3.91
C VAL A 136 2.79 9.34 -3.96
N TRP A 137 2.56 10.02 -5.07
CA TRP A 137 3.06 11.38 -5.28
C TRP A 137 2.50 12.36 -4.25
N GLY A 138 3.37 13.26 -3.74
CA GLY A 138 2.99 14.30 -2.77
C GLY A 138 2.98 13.83 -1.31
N THR A 139 3.55 12.67 -1.03
CA THR A 139 3.77 12.17 0.34
C THR A 139 5.22 11.69 0.50
N ASP A 140 5.77 11.85 1.69
CA ASP A 140 7.14 11.41 2.01
C ASP A 140 7.19 9.90 2.26
N VAL A 141 6.24 9.39 3.02
CA VAL A 141 6.15 7.97 3.40
C VAL A 141 4.71 7.49 3.32
N SER A 142 4.49 6.32 2.71
CA SER A 142 3.20 5.65 2.68
C SER A 142 3.08 4.60 3.79
N PHE A 143 1.87 4.41 4.32
CA PHE A 143 1.57 3.35 5.29
C PHE A 143 1.81 1.98 4.66
N GLY A 144 2.66 1.18 5.30
CA GLY A 144 3.06 -0.15 4.86
C GLY A 144 4.49 -0.24 4.30
N PHE A 145 5.10 0.87 3.91
CA PHE A 145 6.46 0.89 3.35
C PHE A 145 7.51 0.40 4.35
N ASP A 146 7.61 1.02 5.53
CA ASP A 146 8.60 0.64 6.54
C ASP A 146 8.50 -0.83 6.96
N SER A 147 7.28 -1.35 7.11
CA SER A 147 7.07 -2.75 7.43
C SER A 147 7.55 -3.67 6.31
N ALA A 148 7.35 -3.29 5.04
CA ALA A 148 7.85 -4.05 3.90
C ALA A 148 9.37 -4.05 3.85
N VAL A 149 10.00 -2.89 4.08
CA VAL A 149 11.46 -2.76 4.15
C VAL A 149 12.03 -3.63 5.28
N THR A 150 11.43 -3.57 6.47
CA THR A 150 11.86 -4.38 7.63
C THR A 150 11.80 -5.88 7.32
N ILE A 151 10.70 -6.36 6.76
CA ILE A 151 10.53 -7.77 6.39
C ILE A 151 11.55 -8.20 5.33
N ALA A 152 11.80 -7.36 4.34
CA ALA A 152 12.78 -7.63 3.29
C ALA A 152 14.20 -7.66 3.87
N THR A 153 14.55 -6.71 4.74
CA THR A 153 15.84 -6.68 5.44
C THR A 153 16.07 -7.93 6.27
N ASP A 154 15.09 -8.34 7.07
CA ASP A 154 15.15 -9.57 7.87
C ASP A 154 15.35 -10.82 6.98
N ALA A 155 14.75 -10.85 5.80
CA ALA A 155 14.94 -11.95 4.84
C ALA A 155 16.36 -11.94 4.26
N ILE A 156 16.92 -10.78 3.95
CA ILE A 156 18.30 -10.62 3.46
C ILE A 156 19.28 -11.08 4.53
N ASP A 157 19.14 -10.61 5.78
CA ASP A 157 20.04 -10.96 6.89
C ASP A 157 20.15 -12.47 7.10
N ARG A 158 19.06 -13.20 6.94
CA ARG A 158 19.05 -14.68 7.09
C ARG A 158 19.83 -15.40 6.02
N LEU A 159 20.09 -14.78 4.87
CA LEU A 159 20.78 -15.42 3.75
C LEU A 159 22.28 -15.28 3.79
N HIS A 160 22.86 -14.31 4.53
CA HIS A 160 24.30 -14.07 4.60
C HIS A 160 25.09 -15.31 5.03
N SER A 161 24.65 -15.99 6.09
CA SER A 161 25.34 -17.14 6.62
C SER A 161 25.40 -18.34 5.63
N THR A 162 24.28 -18.56 4.92
CA THR A 162 24.23 -19.64 3.92
C THR A 162 24.99 -19.25 2.65
N ALA A 163 24.91 -17.98 2.22
CA ALA A 163 25.70 -17.46 1.09
C ALA A 163 27.19 -17.66 1.34
N SER A 164 27.68 -17.26 2.51
CA SER A 164 29.07 -17.41 2.95
C SER A 164 29.49 -18.88 3.02
N SER A 165 28.69 -19.73 3.71
CA SER A 165 29.03 -21.15 3.92
C SER A 165 29.15 -21.95 2.62
N HIS A 166 28.36 -21.58 1.61
CA HIS A 166 28.31 -22.29 0.34
C HIS A 166 29.01 -21.55 -0.80
N GLN A 167 29.62 -20.38 -0.54
CA GLN A 167 30.24 -19.51 -1.55
C GLN A 167 29.30 -19.25 -2.74
N ARG A 168 28.05 -18.85 -2.42
CA ARG A 168 26.98 -18.61 -3.40
C ARG A 168 26.62 -17.15 -3.47
N VAL A 169 26.26 -16.71 -4.66
CA VAL A 169 25.53 -15.47 -4.89
C VAL A 169 24.05 -15.72 -4.62
N MET A 170 23.46 -14.94 -3.73
CA MET A 170 22.03 -14.99 -3.44
C MET A 170 21.33 -13.84 -4.16
N VAL A 171 20.36 -14.16 -4.99
CA VAL A 171 19.54 -13.16 -5.69
C VAL A 171 18.19 -13.12 -5.02
N ILE A 172 17.80 -11.93 -4.55
CA ILE A 172 16.56 -11.71 -3.82
C ILE A 172 15.68 -10.75 -4.61
N GLU A 173 14.50 -11.21 -4.96
CA GLU A 173 13.49 -10.39 -5.60
C GLU A 173 12.57 -9.79 -4.55
N VAL A 174 12.37 -8.46 -4.59
CA VAL A 174 11.41 -7.75 -3.74
C VAL A 174 10.37 -7.05 -4.60
N MET A 175 9.21 -6.76 -4.00
CA MET A 175 8.17 -5.96 -4.65
C MET A 175 8.58 -4.49 -4.73
N GLY A 176 7.87 -3.69 -5.52
CA GLY A 176 8.09 -2.25 -5.68
C GLY A 176 7.45 -1.71 -6.96
N HIS A 177 6.99 -2.58 -7.86
CA HIS A 177 6.36 -2.28 -9.14
C HIS A 177 7.27 -1.42 -10.05
N LYS A 178 7.12 -0.10 -10.04
CA LYS A 178 7.93 0.86 -10.83
C LYS A 178 8.82 1.74 -9.96
N ALA A 179 8.84 1.48 -8.66
CA ALA A 179 9.61 2.22 -7.67
C ALA A 179 10.57 1.29 -6.93
N GLY A 180 11.84 1.62 -6.94
CA GLY A 180 12.91 0.82 -6.33
C GLY A 180 13.12 1.05 -4.83
N TRP A 181 12.20 1.73 -4.15
CA TRP A 181 12.37 2.12 -2.75
C TRP A 181 12.58 0.92 -1.81
N ILE A 182 11.79 -0.16 -1.96
CA ILE A 182 11.95 -1.35 -1.11
C ILE A 182 13.33 -1.97 -1.35
N ALA A 183 13.72 -2.17 -2.62
CA ALA A 183 15.01 -2.75 -2.97
C ALA A 183 16.17 -1.89 -2.42
N LEU A 184 16.09 -0.57 -2.60
CA LEU A 184 17.12 0.36 -2.14
C LEU A 184 17.28 0.31 -0.62
N TYR A 185 16.20 0.52 0.12
CA TYR A 185 16.26 0.59 1.58
C TYR A 185 16.60 -0.76 2.22
N SER A 186 15.96 -1.85 1.76
CA SER A 186 16.23 -3.17 2.32
C SER A 186 17.59 -3.71 1.90
N GLY A 187 18.04 -3.43 0.68
CA GLY A 187 19.36 -3.81 0.21
C GLY A 187 20.48 -3.09 0.96
N MET A 188 20.33 -1.77 1.20
CA MET A 188 21.29 -1.01 2.02
C MET A 188 21.30 -1.48 3.47
N ALA A 189 20.12 -1.65 4.08
CA ALA A 189 20.01 -2.07 5.48
C ALA A 189 20.47 -3.51 5.70
N GLY A 190 20.20 -4.40 4.75
CA GLY A 190 20.58 -5.81 4.79
C GLY A 190 21.98 -6.09 4.22
N GLY A 191 22.76 -5.08 3.84
CA GLY A 191 24.14 -5.25 3.36
C GLY A 191 24.25 -5.89 1.97
N GLY A 192 23.34 -5.58 1.06
CA GLY A 192 23.43 -6.02 -0.33
C GLY A 192 24.58 -5.35 -1.09
N ASP A 193 25.41 -6.13 -1.76
CA ASP A 193 26.58 -5.63 -2.51
C ASP A 193 26.19 -4.93 -3.81
N VAL A 194 25.13 -5.37 -4.45
CA VAL A 194 24.57 -4.79 -5.67
C VAL A 194 23.07 -4.61 -5.50
N ILE A 195 22.59 -3.38 -5.64
CA ILE A 195 21.17 -3.03 -5.54
C ILE A 195 20.72 -2.48 -6.88
N LEU A 196 19.74 -3.14 -7.51
CA LEU A 196 19.19 -2.71 -8.80
C LEU A 196 17.77 -2.17 -8.60
N ILE A 197 17.56 -0.98 -9.14
CA ILE A 197 16.28 -0.27 -9.05
C ILE A 197 15.81 0.14 -10.45
N PRO A 198 14.49 0.19 -10.70
CA PRO A 198 13.96 0.48 -12.03
C PRO A 198 14.24 1.90 -12.52
N GLU A 199 14.60 2.81 -11.62
CA GLU A 199 14.93 4.20 -11.94
C GLU A 199 16.29 4.37 -12.60
N LEU A 200 17.20 3.39 -12.43
CA LEU A 200 18.55 3.43 -12.98
C LEU A 200 18.75 2.32 -14.01
N SER A 201 19.29 2.67 -15.15
CA SER A 201 19.73 1.68 -16.16
C SER A 201 20.98 0.96 -15.67
N TYR A 202 21.09 -0.32 -15.92
CA TYR A 202 22.25 -1.13 -15.57
C TYR A 202 22.72 -2.00 -16.74
N ASP A 203 24.01 -2.35 -16.73
CA ASP A 203 24.60 -3.29 -17.65
C ASP A 203 24.87 -4.61 -16.95
N ILE A 204 24.26 -5.68 -17.45
CA ILE A 204 24.38 -7.03 -16.88
C ILE A 204 25.83 -7.56 -16.89
N HIS A 205 26.64 -7.13 -17.89
CA HIS A 205 28.04 -7.54 -17.95
C HIS A 205 28.87 -6.86 -16.84
N ASN A 206 28.63 -5.60 -16.58
CA ASN A 206 29.28 -4.90 -15.48
C ASN A 206 28.90 -5.51 -14.11
N ILE A 207 27.63 -5.86 -13.93
CA ILE A 207 27.18 -6.58 -12.73
C ILE A 207 27.88 -7.94 -12.61
N GLY A 208 27.95 -8.69 -13.72
CA GLY A 208 28.66 -9.98 -13.78
C GLY A 208 30.12 -9.87 -13.39
N ASN A 209 30.82 -8.85 -13.87
CA ASN A 209 32.21 -8.58 -13.52
C ASN A 209 32.35 -8.25 -12.02
N THR A 210 31.49 -7.41 -11.47
CA THR A 210 31.47 -7.10 -10.03
C THR A 210 31.21 -8.35 -9.17
N ILE A 211 30.42 -9.31 -9.67
CA ILE A 211 30.14 -10.58 -8.99
C ILE A 211 31.36 -11.52 -9.04
N ILE A 212 32.10 -11.56 -10.16
CA ILE A 212 33.19 -12.49 -10.42
C ILE A 212 34.51 -12.00 -9.80
N GLU A 213 34.71 -10.68 -9.70
CA GLU A 213 35.90 -10.14 -9.03
C GLU A 213 35.98 -10.69 -7.62
N PRO A 214 37.14 -11.26 -7.20
CA PRO A 214 37.30 -11.84 -5.90
C PRO A 214 37.27 -10.73 -4.85
N VAL A 215 36.08 -10.44 -4.32
CA VAL A 215 35.97 -9.63 -3.12
C VAL A 215 36.46 -10.51 -1.98
N SER A 216 37.43 -10.05 -1.23
CA SER A 216 38.09 -10.76 -0.10
C SER A 216 37.13 -11.05 1.07
N TYR A 217 35.87 -10.72 0.94
CA TYR A 217 34.81 -10.93 1.91
C TYR A 217 33.55 -11.44 1.20
N THR A 218 32.86 -12.38 1.83
CA THR A 218 31.59 -12.93 1.37
C THR A 218 30.48 -11.92 1.55
N HIS A 219 29.85 -11.52 0.45
CA HIS A 219 28.79 -10.52 0.44
C HIS A 219 27.55 -11.00 -0.29
N LEU A 220 26.37 -10.57 0.14
CA LEU A 220 25.11 -10.64 -0.57
C LEU A 220 25.08 -9.59 -1.67
N ARG A 221 24.50 -9.91 -2.81
CA ARG A 221 24.40 -8.99 -3.96
C ARG A 221 22.96 -8.84 -4.42
N ALA A 222 22.55 -7.61 -4.70
CA ALA A 222 21.18 -7.24 -5.04
C ALA A 222 21.00 -6.99 -6.54
N HIS A 223 20.00 -7.60 -7.16
CA HIS A 223 19.68 -7.45 -8.58
C HIS A 223 18.19 -7.31 -8.80
N GLU A 224 17.77 -6.46 -9.75
CA GLU A 224 16.38 -6.21 -10.09
C GLU A 224 16.03 -6.54 -11.55
N THR A 225 14.84 -7.09 -11.78
CA THR A 225 14.11 -7.14 -13.04
C THR A 225 12.83 -6.31 -12.94
N LYS A 226 11.84 -6.48 -13.81
CA LYS A 226 10.53 -5.76 -13.73
C LYS A 226 9.77 -5.92 -12.41
N ALA A 227 10.19 -6.81 -11.55
CA ALA A 227 9.88 -6.92 -10.14
C ALA A 227 11.22 -6.76 -9.40
N ASN A 228 11.33 -5.92 -8.42
CA ASN A 228 12.56 -5.51 -7.76
C ASN A 228 13.34 -6.70 -7.14
N LEU A 229 14.62 -6.85 -7.47
CA LEU A 229 15.49 -7.91 -7.01
C LEU A 229 16.59 -7.36 -6.09
N VAL A 230 16.88 -8.06 -4.99
CA VAL A 230 18.00 -7.81 -4.09
C VAL A 230 18.85 -9.07 -4.00
N CYS A 231 20.14 -9.00 -4.29
CA CYS A 231 21.08 -10.14 -4.26
C CYS A 231 22.09 -10.02 -3.15
#